data_9ce020df300a2375cfcb8c060375ab90
#
_entry.id   9ce020df300a2375cfcb8c060375ab90
#
_cell.length_a   1.000
_cell.length_b   1.000
_cell.length_c   1.000
_cell.angle_alpha   90.00
_cell.angle_beta   90.00
_cell.angle_gamma   90.00
#
_symmetry.space_group_name_H-M   'P 1'
#
loop_
_entity.id
_entity.type
_entity.pdbx_description
1 polymer ?
#
loop_
_entity_poly.entity_id
_entity_poly.type
_entity_poly.pdbx_seq_one_letter_code
_entity_poly.pdbx_strand_id
1 'polypeptide(L)'
;MRKNFGAKTWVYPMPVFIIATYDEEGNANAMNAAWAGVYDTNQLMLCLAGERKTLKNIRANKAFTVSFADVKHVVAADYVGIVSGNDEPDKVAKAGFHTTKSEYVDAPVIDELPMCLECKLIKVNEDGIVVGEIVNVNVDGLQLK
;
A
#
# COMPACT_ATOMS: atom_id res chain seq x y z
N MET A 1 -5.93 -11.49 -36.74
CA MET A 1 -7.28 -10.89 -36.70
C MET A 1 -7.62 -10.46 -35.28
N ARG A 2 -8.06 -9.21 -35.07
CA ARG A 2 -8.48 -8.72 -33.75
C ARG A 2 -9.87 -9.25 -33.39
N LYS A 3 -10.09 -9.47 -32.10
CA LYS A 3 -11.40 -9.86 -31.54
C LYS A 3 -11.85 -8.80 -30.56
N ASN A 4 -13.15 -8.60 -30.44
CA ASN A 4 -13.75 -7.65 -29.50
C ASN A 4 -14.20 -8.38 -28.23
N PHE A 5 -13.87 -7.81 -27.05
CA PHE A 5 -14.17 -8.40 -25.75
C PHE A 5 -15.11 -7.54 -24.90
N GLY A 6 -15.64 -6.45 -25.46
CA GLY A 6 -16.44 -5.47 -24.72
C GLY A 6 -15.58 -4.61 -23.79
N ALA A 7 -16.25 -3.89 -22.87
CA ALA A 7 -15.56 -3.04 -21.89
C ALA A 7 -14.86 -3.88 -20.82
N LYS A 8 -13.55 -3.73 -20.71
CA LYS A 8 -12.71 -4.44 -19.76
C LYS A 8 -11.66 -3.48 -19.19
N THR A 9 -11.28 -3.68 -17.95
CA THR A 9 -10.22 -2.91 -17.27
C THR A 9 -8.83 -3.54 -17.48
N TRP A 10 -8.56 -4.03 -18.69
CA TRP A 10 -7.31 -4.73 -19.02
C TRP A 10 -6.17 -3.72 -19.26
N VAL A 11 -5.78 -3.06 -18.20
CA VAL A 11 -4.67 -2.10 -18.19
C VAL A 11 -3.46 -2.80 -17.57
N TYR A 12 -2.67 -3.45 -18.39
CA TYR A 12 -1.53 -4.24 -17.93
C TYR A 12 -0.21 -3.75 -18.56
N PRO A 13 0.93 -3.90 -17.88
CA PRO A 13 1.08 -4.40 -16.51
C PRO A 13 0.67 -3.34 -15.47
N MET A 14 0.17 -3.80 -14.31
CA MET A 14 -0.07 -2.94 -13.14
C MET A 14 0.77 -3.43 -11.97
N PRO A 15 1.54 -2.56 -11.29
CA PRO A 15 2.22 -2.94 -10.06
C PRO A 15 1.21 -3.26 -8.97
N VAL A 16 1.51 -4.23 -8.12
CA VAL A 16 0.74 -4.51 -6.92
C VAL A 16 1.39 -3.76 -5.76
N PHE A 17 0.70 -2.76 -5.24
CA PHE A 17 1.14 -1.98 -4.09
C PHE A 17 0.81 -2.70 -2.79
N ILE A 18 1.77 -2.70 -1.87
CA ILE A 18 1.55 -3.11 -0.48
C ILE A 18 1.50 -1.83 0.35
N ILE A 19 0.31 -1.50 0.84
CA ILE A 19 0.05 -0.27 1.58
C ILE A 19 0.07 -0.59 3.06
N ALA A 20 0.94 0.08 3.81
CA ALA A 20 1.08 -0.14 5.24
C ALA A 20 0.73 1.13 6.03
N THR A 21 0.03 0.94 7.15
CA THR A 21 -0.46 2.01 8.01
C THR A 21 -0.40 1.59 9.47
N TYR A 22 -0.35 2.56 10.38
CA TYR A 22 -0.66 2.31 11.80
C TYR A 22 -2.13 2.61 12.09
N ASP A 23 -2.70 1.88 13.03
CA ASP A 23 -3.97 2.25 13.64
C ASP A 23 -3.76 3.28 14.76
N GLU A 24 -4.85 3.70 15.41
CA GLU A 24 -4.80 4.68 16.50
C GLU A 24 -4.00 4.21 17.72
N GLU A 25 -3.83 2.89 17.87
CA GLU A 25 -3.07 2.26 18.96
C GLU A 25 -1.60 1.99 18.58
N GLY A 26 -1.21 2.30 17.34
CA GLY A 26 0.15 2.08 16.85
C GLY A 26 0.39 0.68 16.30
N ASN A 27 -0.64 -0.13 16.06
CA ASN A 27 -0.50 -1.44 15.46
C ASN A 27 -0.38 -1.33 13.94
N ALA A 28 0.57 -2.06 13.36
CA ALA A 28 0.77 -2.08 11.93
C ALA A 28 -0.31 -2.91 11.21
N ASN A 29 -0.78 -2.39 10.08
CA ASN A 29 -1.66 -3.08 9.16
C ASN A 29 -1.12 -2.92 7.74
N ALA A 30 -1.33 -3.91 6.89
CA ALA A 30 -0.98 -3.85 5.49
C ALA A 30 -2.09 -4.46 4.62
N MET A 31 -2.21 -3.97 3.40
CA MET A 31 -3.09 -4.55 2.37
C MET A 31 -2.42 -4.43 1.01
N ASN A 32 -2.89 -5.19 0.03
CA ASN A 32 -2.48 -4.97 -1.35
C ASN A 32 -3.53 -4.18 -2.14
N ALA A 33 -3.06 -3.44 -3.15
CA ALA A 33 -3.91 -2.72 -4.09
C ALA A 33 -3.23 -2.66 -5.46
N ALA A 34 -3.98 -2.99 -6.51
CA ALA A 34 -3.52 -2.88 -7.89
C ALA A 34 -4.12 -1.65 -8.61
N TRP A 35 -5.24 -1.14 -8.11
CA TRP A 35 -5.89 0.05 -8.66
C TRP A 35 -5.31 1.31 -8.01
N ALA A 36 -4.07 1.61 -8.40
CA ALA A 36 -3.26 2.68 -7.85
C ALA A 36 -2.25 3.15 -8.90
N GLY A 37 -1.73 4.33 -8.73
CA GLY A 37 -0.76 4.87 -9.68
C GLY A 37 -0.32 6.30 -9.36
N VAL A 38 0.39 6.88 -10.30
CA VAL A 38 0.83 8.28 -10.24
C VAL A 38 -0.39 9.20 -10.40
N TYR A 39 -0.50 10.20 -9.52
CA TYR A 39 -1.54 11.22 -9.59
C TYR A 39 -0.99 12.53 -10.18
N ASP A 40 0.13 12.99 -9.67
CA ASP A 40 0.84 14.19 -10.13
C ASP A 40 2.31 14.09 -9.74
N THR A 41 3.12 15.10 -9.97
CA THR A 41 4.51 15.17 -9.53
C THR A 41 4.58 14.94 -8.01
N ASN A 42 5.37 13.96 -7.58
CA ASN A 42 5.50 13.56 -6.17
C ASN A 42 4.17 13.17 -5.49
N GLN A 43 3.15 12.82 -6.27
CA GLN A 43 1.85 12.41 -5.74
C GLN A 43 1.40 11.10 -6.36
N LEU A 44 0.78 10.25 -5.53
CA LEU A 44 0.16 9.03 -5.99
C LEU A 44 -1.29 8.95 -5.55
N MET A 45 -2.04 8.10 -6.23
CA MET A 45 -3.43 7.81 -5.87
C MET A 45 -3.62 6.32 -5.59
N LEU A 46 -4.53 6.04 -4.67
CA LEU A 46 -4.96 4.70 -4.29
C LEU A 46 -6.48 4.63 -4.43
N CYS A 47 -6.99 3.69 -5.22
CA CYS A 47 -8.43 3.43 -5.31
C CYS A 47 -8.79 2.34 -4.30
N LEU A 48 -9.20 2.75 -3.10
CA LEU A 48 -9.55 1.85 -2.01
C LEU A 48 -11.07 1.82 -1.83
N ALA A 49 -11.68 0.69 -2.20
CA ALA A 49 -13.13 0.53 -2.08
C ALA A 49 -13.54 0.10 -0.67
N GLY A 50 -14.68 0.59 -0.23
CA GLY A 50 -15.35 0.13 1.00
C GLY A 50 -14.70 0.58 2.31
N GLU A 51 -15.13 -0.05 3.40
CA GLU A 51 -14.71 0.29 4.77
C GLU A 51 -13.46 -0.51 5.20
N ARG A 52 -12.36 -0.33 4.47
CA ARG A 52 -11.12 -1.04 4.75
C ARG A 52 -10.40 -0.45 5.97
N LYS A 53 -9.77 -1.33 6.75
CA LYS A 53 -8.94 -0.92 7.91
C LYS A 53 -7.88 0.10 7.48
N THR A 54 -7.22 -0.12 6.34
CA THR A 54 -6.22 0.79 5.78
C THR A 54 -6.77 2.20 5.54
N LEU A 55 -7.97 2.33 4.98
CA LEU A 55 -8.58 3.64 4.73
C LEU A 55 -8.91 4.37 6.03
N LYS A 56 -9.43 3.64 7.04
CA LYS A 56 -9.66 4.20 8.39
C LYS A 56 -8.35 4.72 8.99
N ASN A 57 -7.29 3.94 8.91
CA ASN A 57 -5.97 4.29 9.43
C ASN A 57 -5.38 5.52 8.72
N ILE A 58 -5.51 5.59 7.38
CA ILE A 58 -5.05 6.74 6.61
C ILE A 58 -5.79 8.02 7.03
N ARG A 59 -7.10 7.93 7.21
CA ARG A 59 -7.89 9.08 7.67
C ARG A 59 -7.52 9.53 9.08
N ALA A 60 -7.22 8.59 9.97
CA ALA A 60 -6.83 8.89 11.35
C ALA A 60 -5.41 9.46 11.44
N ASN A 61 -4.43 8.79 10.86
CA ASN A 61 -3.01 9.12 11.03
C ASN A 61 -2.42 10.01 9.93
N LYS A 62 -3.15 10.22 8.83
CA LYS A 62 -2.74 11.09 7.71
C LYS A 62 -1.43 10.64 7.06
N ALA A 63 -1.07 9.37 7.17
CA ALA A 63 0.18 8.82 6.66
C ALA A 63 0.04 7.36 6.25
N PHE A 64 0.84 6.95 5.28
CA PHE A 64 0.96 5.58 4.83
C PHE A 64 2.27 5.36 4.09
N THR A 65 2.66 4.11 3.95
CA THR A 65 3.76 3.72 3.08
C THR A 65 3.26 2.84 1.95
N VAL A 66 3.99 2.85 0.85
CA VAL A 66 3.72 2.00 -0.30
C VAL A 66 4.99 1.26 -0.66
N SER A 67 4.94 -0.06 -0.57
CA SER A 67 5.96 -0.95 -1.12
C SER A 67 5.38 -1.74 -2.30
N PHE A 68 6.21 -2.51 -2.97
CA PHE A 68 5.79 -3.27 -4.14
C PHE A 68 5.94 -4.76 -3.87
N ALA A 69 4.92 -5.54 -4.24
CA ALA A 69 5.00 -6.99 -4.16
C ALA A 69 6.11 -7.51 -5.09
N ASP A 70 6.91 -8.42 -4.60
CA ASP A 70 7.92 -9.13 -5.37
C ASP A 70 7.63 -10.63 -5.43
N VAL A 71 8.34 -11.35 -6.29
CA VAL A 71 8.14 -12.78 -6.48
C VAL A 71 8.46 -13.58 -5.21
N LYS A 72 9.47 -13.17 -4.46
CA LYS A 72 9.90 -13.85 -3.24
C LYS A 72 8.83 -13.79 -2.14
N HIS A 73 8.08 -12.70 -2.07
CA HIS A 73 7.09 -12.45 -1.02
C HIS A 73 5.65 -12.48 -1.52
N VAL A 74 5.38 -13.11 -2.68
CA VAL A 74 4.05 -13.14 -3.29
C VAL A 74 2.99 -13.74 -2.38
N VAL A 75 3.31 -14.79 -1.63
CA VAL A 75 2.37 -15.45 -0.69
C VAL A 75 1.99 -14.50 0.44
N ALA A 76 2.97 -13.83 1.04
CA ALA A 76 2.74 -12.86 2.11
C ALA A 76 1.95 -11.64 1.59
N ALA A 77 2.28 -11.16 0.39
CA ALA A 77 1.58 -10.05 -0.26
C ALA A 77 0.11 -10.38 -0.55
N ASP A 78 -0.16 -11.60 -1.01
CA ASP A 78 -1.53 -12.07 -1.23
C ASP A 78 -2.30 -12.19 0.09
N TYR A 79 -1.69 -12.79 1.11
CA TYR A 79 -2.30 -12.98 2.42
C TYR A 79 -2.79 -11.65 3.02
N VAL A 80 -1.97 -10.60 3.02
CA VAL A 80 -2.37 -9.30 3.58
C VAL A 80 -3.48 -8.62 2.75
N GLY A 81 -3.68 -9.05 1.52
CA GLY A 81 -4.75 -8.56 0.65
C GLY A 81 -6.09 -9.27 0.84
N ILE A 82 -6.08 -10.56 1.12
CA ILE A 82 -7.31 -11.35 1.28
C ILE A 82 -7.86 -11.35 2.71
N VAL A 83 -7.02 -11.10 3.71
CA VAL A 83 -7.41 -11.05 5.12
C VAL A 83 -7.69 -9.61 5.54
N SER A 84 -8.83 -9.36 6.15
CA SER A 84 -9.18 -8.04 6.68
C SER A 84 -8.47 -7.75 8.01
N GLY A 85 -7.84 -6.58 8.12
CA GLY A 85 -7.28 -6.10 9.38
C GLY A 85 -8.34 -5.77 10.44
N ASN A 86 -9.61 -5.67 10.04
CA ASN A 86 -10.73 -5.55 10.98
C ASN A 86 -11.00 -6.87 11.71
N ASP A 87 -10.72 -8.01 11.05
CA ASP A 87 -10.99 -9.35 11.59
C ASP A 87 -9.73 -10.00 12.17
N GLU A 88 -8.57 -9.70 11.60
CA GLU A 88 -7.28 -10.25 12.02
C GLU A 88 -6.26 -9.13 12.23
N PRO A 89 -6.17 -8.59 13.46
CA PRO A 89 -5.25 -7.48 13.76
C PRO A 89 -3.76 -7.85 13.62
N ASP A 90 -3.42 -9.14 13.74
CA ASP A 90 -2.04 -9.63 13.65
C ASP A 90 -1.64 -10.09 12.24
N LYS A 91 -2.40 -9.75 11.22
CA LYS A 91 -2.18 -10.27 9.87
C LYS A 91 -0.80 -9.98 9.29
N VAL A 92 -0.19 -8.84 9.62
CA VAL A 92 1.16 -8.49 9.16
C VAL A 92 2.20 -9.48 9.69
N ALA A 93 2.16 -9.76 11.00
CA ALA A 93 3.04 -10.74 11.64
C ALA A 93 2.77 -12.17 11.13
N LYS A 94 1.50 -12.54 10.97
CA LYS A 94 1.10 -13.86 10.43
C LYS A 94 1.53 -14.05 8.98
N ALA A 95 1.62 -12.98 8.20
CA ALA A 95 2.18 -13.03 6.86
C ALA A 95 3.70 -13.27 6.84
N GLY A 96 4.36 -13.08 7.97
CA GLY A 96 5.81 -13.16 8.09
C GLY A 96 6.54 -11.84 7.82
N PHE A 97 5.81 -10.73 7.73
CA PHE A 97 6.40 -9.41 7.59
C PHE A 97 6.82 -8.81 8.94
N HIS A 98 7.95 -8.12 8.92
CA HIS A 98 8.43 -7.28 10.01
C HIS A 98 8.36 -5.84 9.58
N THR A 99 8.11 -4.93 10.52
CA THR A 99 7.98 -3.52 10.22
C THR A 99 8.90 -2.67 11.07
N THR A 100 9.36 -1.57 10.48
CA THR A 100 10.12 -0.52 11.16
C THR A 100 9.36 0.79 10.94
N LYS A 101 9.28 1.64 11.96
CA LYS A 101 8.63 2.94 11.82
C LYS A 101 9.41 3.81 10.85
N SER A 102 8.70 4.46 9.90
CA SER A 102 9.31 5.45 9.01
C SER A 102 9.92 6.63 9.81
N GLU A 103 11.06 7.13 9.35
CA GLU A 103 11.66 8.36 9.90
C GLU A 103 10.95 9.64 9.39
N TYR A 104 10.17 9.53 8.33
CA TYR A 104 9.57 10.67 7.61
C TYR A 104 8.08 10.83 7.86
N VAL A 105 7.37 9.74 8.12
CA VAL A 105 5.90 9.74 8.28
C VAL A 105 5.49 8.78 9.40
N ASP A 106 4.31 8.97 9.96
CA ASP A 106 3.75 8.07 10.99
C ASP A 106 3.11 6.82 10.36
N ALA A 107 3.95 5.99 9.77
CA ALA A 107 3.55 4.76 9.11
C ALA A 107 4.67 3.71 9.14
N PRO A 108 4.33 2.41 9.07
CA PRO A 108 5.32 1.35 9.08
C PRO A 108 5.95 1.12 7.71
N VAL A 109 7.25 0.84 7.68
CA VAL A 109 7.98 0.32 6.52
C VAL A 109 8.07 -1.20 6.66
N ILE A 110 7.74 -1.95 5.61
CA ILE A 110 7.88 -3.41 5.60
C ILE A 110 9.32 -3.77 5.25
N ASP A 111 10.02 -4.38 6.22
CA ASP A 111 11.47 -4.59 6.14
C ASP A 111 11.88 -5.52 4.99
N GLU A 112 11.05 -6.52 4.65
CA GLU A 112 11.33 -7.51 3.61
C GLU A 112 11.16 -7.00 2.19
N LEU A 113 10.49 -5.88 1.98
CA LEU A 113 10.25 -5.35 0.64
C LEU A 113 11.29 -4.27 0.29
N PRO A 114 11.95 -4.38 -0.88
CA PRO A 114 13.20 -3.65 -1.13
C PRO A 114 13.05 -2.16 -1.41
N MET A 115 11.84 -1.69 -1.73
CA MET A 115 11.58 -0.27 -2.00
C MET A 115 10.29 0.17 -1.33
N CYS A 116 10.33 1.34 -0.71
CA CYS A 116 9.20 1.92 0.00
C CYS A 116 9.07 3.40 -0.31
N LEU A 117 7.86 3.82 -0.67
CA LEU A 117 7.47 5.23 -0.78
C LEU A 117 6.79 5.64 0.51
N GLU A 118 7.28 6.69 1.15
CA GLU A 118 6.77 7.21 2.41
C GLU A 118 5.89 8.42 2.12
N CYS A 119 4.62 8.34 2.51
CA CYS A 119 3.59 9.25 2.02
C CYS A 119 2.80 9.93 3.14
N LYS A 120 2.45 11.20 2.88
CA LYS A 120 1.48 11.97 3.67
C LYS A 120 0.17 12.09 2.91
N LEU A 121 -0.94 11.97 3.62
CA LEU A 121 -2.26 12.17 3.03
C LEU A 121 -2.44 13.63 2.58
N ILE A 122 -2.87 13.81 1.34
CA ILE A 122 -3.33 15.12 0.82
C ILE A 122 -4.85 15.20 0.97
N LYS A 123 -5.59 14.23 0.42
CA LYS A 123 -7.05 14.21 0.45
C LYS A 123 -7.60 12.81 0.20
N VAL A 124 -8.82 12.60 0.64
CA VAL A 124 -9.65 11.45 0.22
C VAL A 124 -10.87 12.03 -0.49
N ASN A 125 -11.06 11.66 -1.74
CA ASN A 125 -12.22 12.08 -2.53
C ASN A 125 -13.50 11.36 -2.06
N GLU A 126 -14.66 11.87 -2.46
CA GLU A 126 -15.98 11.29 -2.12
C GLU A 126 -16.12 9.84 -2.57
N ASP A 127 -15.47 9.46 -3.67
CA ASP A 127 -15.47 8.11 -4.22
C ASP A 127 -14.43 7.18 -3.58
N GLY A 128 -13.73 7.62 -2.53
CA GLY A 128 -12.75 6.81 -1.80
C GLY A 128 -11.36 6.79 -2.42
N ILE A 129 -11.07 7.63 -3.41
CA ILE A 129 -9.72 7.78 -3.96
C ILE A 129 -8.86 8.56 -2.95
N VAL A 130 -7.78 7.92 -2.50
CA VAL A 130 -6.77 8.53 -1.64
C VAL A 130 -5.70 9.16 -2.51
N VAL A 131 -5.38 10.43 -2.24
CA VAL A 131 -4.24 11.12 -2.85
C VAL A 131 -3.20 11.39 -1.77
N GLY A 132 -1.98 10.94 -1.99
CA GLY A 132 -0.86 11.13 -1.07
C GLY A 132 0.33 11.83 -1.72
N GLU A 133 1.05 12.62 -0.93
CA GLU A 133 2.34 13.19 -1.29
C GLU A 133 3.45 12.21 -0.92
N ILE A 134 4.30 11.88 -1.88
CA ILE A 134 5.53 11.10 -1.64
C ILE A 134 6.57 12.04 -1.06
N VAL A 135 6.88 11.90 0.22
CA VAL A 135 7.85 12.76 0.91
C VAL A 135 9.25 12.17 0.92
N ASN A 136 9.36 10.85 0.76
CA ASN A 136 10.62 10.14 0.63
C ASN A 136 10.45 8.81 -0.05
N VAL A 137 11.51 8.33 -0.68
CA VAL A 137 11.64 6.97 -1.19
C VAL A 137 12.87 6.35 -0.55
N ASN A 138 12.71 5.23 0.15
CA ASN A 138 13.85 4.46 0.61
C ASN A 138 13.97 3.15 -0.18
N VAL A 139 15.20 2.73 -0.40
CA VAL A 139 15.51 1.51 -1.14
C VAL A 139 16.58 0.75 -0.37
N ASP A 140 16.45 -0.57 -0.30
CA ASP A 140 17.50 -1.42 0.26
C ASP A 140 18.78 -1.22 -0.56
N GLY A 141 19.86 -0.76 0.09
CA GLY A 141 21.13 -0.46 -0.55
C GLY A 141 21.74 -1.64 -1.33
N LEU A 142 21.40 -2.86 -0.97
CA LEU A 142 21.82 -4.07 -1.69
C LEU A 142 21.17 -4.19 -3.07
N GLN A 143 20.04 -3.54 -3.30
CA GLN A 143 19.33 -3.57 -4.58
C GLN A 143 19.89 -2.57 -5.61
N LEU A 144 20.76 -1.67 -5.18
CA LEU A 144 21.36 -0.64 -6.05
C LEU A 144 22.70 -1.06 -6.68
N LYS A 145 23.10 -2.28 -6.50
CA LYS A 145 24.35 -2.82 -7.06
C LYS A 145 24.23 -3.27 -8.50
#